data_eaa76962294244a278f86f9091674582
#
_entry.id   eaa76962294244a278f86f9091674582
#
_cell.length_a   1.000
_cell.length_b   1.000
_cell.length_c   1.000
_cell.angle_alpha   90.00
_cell.angle_beta   90.00
_cell.angle_gamma   90.00
#
_symmetry.space_group_name_H-M   'P 1'
#
loop_
_entity.id
_entity.type
_entity.pdbx_description
1 polymer ?
#
loop_
_entity_poly.entity_id
_entity_poly.type
_entity_poly.pdbx_seq_one_letter_code
_entity_poly.pdbx_strand_id
1 'polypeptide(L)'
;MTAPSNPRPGKQLTRRGLLACVGATGALLALSACSDTDPFAVDQASGGYSGGPIIIGSQQYYSNEIIAELYAQMMEKVGLTVTRQYQIGQREVYLPELEAGKIHVIPEYGGNLLEYYNKTSASGGPTAATAAPSRAASDTASIQDSLLRTLPHSLTVLNPAEATDQDSLAVTKATAQAHSLTSIGDLASLGRPVTIAANSEFTTRPYGPKGLKAVYGVDASVTPVEDSGGPLTVKALTDGTVDVADIYSSDPAIGVKDLVILSDPQMLILPQNVTPLVSASLPAIAATAINRVSALLTPDELRSLNQRSTGEKLSSKVIATDWLTSKKLL
;
A
#
# COMPACT_ATOMS: atom_id res chain seq x y z
N MET A 1 -34.87 -60.02 5.27
CA MET A 1 -34.52 -60.74 6.50
C MET A 1 -33.74 -59.77 7.36
N THR A 2 -34.38 -59.30 8.27
CA THR A 2 -34.34 -59.05 9.71
C THR A 2 -33.51 -57.84 10.15
N ALA A 3 -34.28 -56.81 10.42
CA ALA A 3 -34.02 -55.92 11.57
C ALA A 3 -34.40 -56.69 12.85
N PRO A 4 -34.27 -56.17 14.07
CA PRO A 4 -34.07 -54.84 14.61
C PRO A 4 -33.24 -54.84 15.93
N SER A 5 -32.94 -53.69 16.55
CA SER A 5 -33.49 -53.29 17.85
C SER A 5 -32.73 -52.12 18.51
N ASN A 6 -33.45 -51.10 18.76
CA ASN A 6 -33.35 -50.10 19.86
C ASN A 6 -33.93 -50.70 21.14
N PRO A 7 -33.91 -50.21 22.38
CA PRO A 7 -33.77 -48.82 22.84
C PRO A 7 -33.24 -48.57 24.31
N ARG A 8 -32.99 -47.27 24.65
CA ARG A 8 -33.37 -46.50 25.88
C ARG A 8 -32.83 -46.90 27.28
N PRO A 9 -32.94 -46.07 28.33
CA PRO A 9 -33.19 -44.63 28.46
C PRO A 9 -32.35 -43.90 29.54
N GLY A 10 -32.51 -42.60 29.57
CA GLY A 10 -32.15 -41.52 30.41
C GLY A 10 -32.27 -41.60 31.94
N LYS A 11 -31.65 -40.58 32.56
CA LYS A 11 -32.10 -40.02 33.86
C LYS A 11 -31.82 -38.52 33.93
N GLN A 12 -32.92 -37.80 33.99
CA GLN A 12 -32.95 -36.43 34.59
C GLN A 12 -32.90 -36.57 36.10
N LEU A 13 -32.24 -35.61 36.76
CA LEU A 13 -32.54 -35.29 38.17
C LEU A 13 -32.33 -33.79 38.40
N THR A 14 -33.36 -33.18 38.61
CA THR A 14 -34.02 -32.10 39.34
C THR A 14 -33.20 -31.29 40.34
N ARG A 15 -33.61 -30.02 40.30
CA ARG A 15 -33.37 -28.89 41.22
C ARG A 15 -33.62 -29.22 42.70
N ARG A 16 -32.87 -28.56 43.57
CA ARG A 16 -33.25 -27.80 44.77
C ARG A 16 -32.29 -27.94 45.95
N GLY A 17 -32.05 -26.79 46.60
CA GLY A 17 -31.69 -26.67 48.00
C GLY A 17 -30.41 -25.81 48.20
N LEU A 18 -30.52 -24.56 48.36
CA LEU A 18 -30.70 -23.65 49.52
C LEU A 18 -29.48 -23.50 50.45
N LEU A 19 -28.94 -22.28 50.47
CA LEU A 19 -28.58 -21.35 51.56
C LEU A 19 -27.42 -21.68 52.54
N ALA A 20 -26.54 -20.69 52.56
CA ALA A 20 -26.02 -19.93 53.71
C ALA A 20 -24.65 -20.31 54.27
N CYS A 21 -23.77 -19.40 54.30
CA CYS A 21 -23.03 -18.64 55.32
C CYS A 21 -21.57 -18.39 54.98
N VAL A 22 -21.27 -17.13 54.78
CA VAL A 22 -20.29 -16.26 55.46
C VAL A 22 -18.91 -16.83 55.82
N GLY A 23 -17.87 -16.18 55.29
CA GLY A 23 -16.61 -16.09 56.05
C GLY A 23 -15.35 -16.06 55.19
N ALA A 24 -14.90 -14.87 54.86
CA ALA A 24 -13.55 -14.31 54.96
C ALA A 24 -12.36 -14.94 54.22
N THR A 25 -11.72 -14.04 53.47
CA THR A 25 -10.26 -13.87 53.16
C THR A 25 -9.58 -14.79 52.17
N GLY A 26 -9.30 -14.24 51.02
CA GLY A 26 -7.94 -14.12 50.47
C GLY A 26 -7.35 -15.26 49.68
N ALA A 27 -7.42 -15.17 48.38
CA ALA A 27 -6.32 -15.32 47.45
C ALA A 27 -6.87 -15.36 46.00
N LEU A 28 -6.71 -14.26 45.29
CA LEU A 28 -6.94 -14.19 43.85
C LEU A 28 -5.80 -14.96 43.14
N LEU A 29 -6.07 -16.15 42.68
CA LEU A 29 -5.32 -16.81 41.62
C LEU A 29 -5.95 -16.38 40.31
N ALA A 30 -5.27 -15.47 39.61
CA ALA A 30 -5.61 -15.09 38.26
C ALA A 30 -5.33 -16.27 37.30
N LEU A 31 -6.37 -16.90 36.83
CA LEU A 31 -6.34 -17.76 35.66
C LEU A 31 -6.18 -16.82 34.44
N SER A 32 -4.96 -16.75 33.91
CA SER A 32 -4.72 -16.14 32.60
C SER A 32 -5.37 -17.01 31.53
N ALA A 33 -6.55 -16.58 31.08
CA ALA A 33 -7.12 -17.03 29.82
C ALA A 33 -6.17 -16.58 28.69
N CYS A 34 -5.71 -17.52 27.87
CA CYS A 34 -5.15 -17.22 26.57
C CYS A 34 -6.23 -16.53 25.75
N SER A 35 -6.16 -15.23 25.64
CA SER A 35 -6.94 -14.50 24.64
C SER A 35 -6.20 -14.61 23.31
N ASP A 36 -6.87 -15.11 22.29
CA ASP A 36 -6.52 -14.88 20.89
C ASP A 36 -6.47 -13.35 20.71
N THR A 37 -5.27 -12.81 20.78
CA THR A 37 -5.08 -11.36 20.60
C THR A 37 -5.08 -11.13 19.10
N ASP A 38 -6.20 -10.62 18.58
CA ASP A 38 -6.26 -10.00 17.26
C ASP A 38 -5.11 -8.98 17.19
N PRO A 39 -4.14 -9.11 16.25
CA PRO A 39 -3.03 -8.19 16.15
C PRO A 39 -3.46 -6.74 15.90
N PHE A 40 -4.72 -6.51 15.56
CA PHE A 40 -5.35 -5.20 15.37
C PHE A 40 -6.30 -4.80 16.51
N ALA A 41 -6.45 -5.62 17.56
CA ALA A 41 -7.29 -5.26 18.71
C ALA A 41 -6.65 -4.14 19.53
N VAL A 42 -7.01 -2.91 19.21
CA VAL A 42 -6.75 -1.73 20.05
C VAL A 42 -8.10 -1.28 20.58
N ASP A 43 -8.20 -1.03 21.88
CA ASP A 43 -9.40 -0.52 22.52
C ASP A 43 -10.00 0.65 21.74
N GLN A 44 -11.28 0.56 21.41
CA GLN A 44 -12.03 1.64 20.76
C GLN A 44 -12.16 2.85 21.68
N ALA A 45 -11.10 3.63 21.75
CA ALA A 45 -11.17 4.99 22.29
C ALA A 45 -11.09 5.96 21.10
N SER A 46 -12.13 6.74 20.95
CA SER A 46 -12.26 7.86 20.02
C SER A 46 -10.92 8.52 19.63
N GLY A 47 -10.46 8.31 18.42
CA GLY A 47 -9.73 9.23 17.54
C GLY A 47 -8.53 10.02 18.04
N GLY A 48 -7.83 9.65 19.12
CA GLY A 48 -6.66 10.38 19.59
C GLY A 48 -5.51 9.42 19.92
N TYR A 49 -4.29 9.75 19.48
CA TYR A 49 -3.09 9.04 19.92
C TYR A 49 -3.00 9.05 21.45
N SER A 50 -3.08 7.88 22.08
CA SER A 50 -3.15 7.74 23.54
C SER A 50 -1.78 7.61 24.23
N GLY A 51 -0.66 7.90 23.53
CA GLY A 51 0.69 7.78 24.07
C GLY A 51 1.29 6.37 24.05
N GLY A 52 0.62 5.41 23.40
CA GLY A 52 1.14 4.06 23.14
C GLY A 52 2.19 4.00 22.02
N PRO A 53 2.60 2.79 21.57
CA PRO A 53 3.50 2.66 20.42
C PRO A 53 2.82 3.17 19.14
N ILE A 54 3.59 3.86 18.29
CA ILE A 54 3.13 4.23 16.95
C ILE A 54 3.21 2.99 16.06
N ILE A 55 2.10 2.62 15.45
CA ILE A 55 2.05 1.48 14.53
C ILE A 55 2.28 2.00 13.11
N ILE A 56 3.35 1.53 12.47
CA ILE A 56 3.67 1.85 11.10
C ILE A 56 3.46 0.63 10.21
N GLY A 57 2.75 0.81 9.11
CA GLY A 57 2.50 -0.20 8.10
C GLY A 57 3.35 -0.04 6.85
N SER A 58 3.39 -1.08 6.01
CA SER A 58 3.82 -1.00 4.61
C SER A 58 2.91 -1.79 3.68
N GLN A 59 2.90 -1.40 2.42
CA GLN A 59 2.36 -2.21 1.35
C GLN A 59 3.19 -3.51 1.20
N GLN A 60 2.73 -4.42 0.34
CA GLN A 60 3.31 -5.77 0.24
C GLN A 60 4.70 -5.84 -0.42
N TYR A 61 5.24 -4.76 -0.99
CA TYR A 61 6.47 -4.79 -1.75
C TYR A 61 7.62 -4.03 -1.09
N TYR A 62 8.84 -4.41 -1.45
CA TYR A 62 10.08 -4.04 -0.77
C TYR A 62 10.36 -2.54 -0.73
N SER A 63 10.05 -1.79 -1.81
CA SER A 63 10.29 -0.34 -1.87
C SER A 63 9.51 0.39 -0.79
N ASN A 64 8.22 0.07 -0.63
CA ASN A 64 7.37 0.68 0.38
C ASN A 64 7.81 0.29 1.81
N GLU A 65 8.25 -0.97 2.01
CA GLU A 65 8.81 -1.42 3.30
C GLU A 65 10.08 -0.65 3.67
N ILE A 66 10.98 -0.38 2.71
CA ILE A 66 12.19 0.42 2.95
C ILE A 66 11.80 1.84 3.42
N ILE A 67 10.85 2.49 2.74
CA ILE A 67 10.38 3.83 3.11
C ILE A 67 9.74 3.82 4.50
N ALA A 68 8.92 2.81 4.80
CA ALA A 68 8.34 2.65 6.13
C ALA A 68 9.41 2.49 7.22
N GLU A 69 10.47 1.75 6.93
CA GLU A 69 11.58 1.55 7.88
C GLU A 69 12.39 2.85 8.10
N LEU A 70 12.57 3.68 7.07
CA LEU A 70 13.15 5.01 7.21
C LEU A 70 12.34 5.87 8.20
N TYR A 71 11.02 5.87 8.06
CA TYR A 71 10.14 6.61 8.97
C TYR A 71 10.17 6.04 10.39
N ALA A 72 10.15 4.69 10.52
CA ALA A 72 10.21 4.03 11.81
C ALA A 72 11.47 4.40 12.60
N GLN A 73 12.64 4.29 11.99
CA GLN A 73 13.92 4.61 12.64
C GLN A 73 14.03 6.09 12.99
N MET A 74 13.49 6.98 12.18
CA MET A 74 13.47 8.41 12.48
C MET A 74 12.54 8.76 13.65
N MET A 75 11.40 8.07 13.76
CA MET A 75 10.53 8.22 14.94
C MET A 75 11.18 7.65 16.20
N GLU A 76 11.87 6.52 16.12
CA GLU A 76 12.64 5.93 17.22
C GLU A 76 13.79 6.85 17.65
N LYS A 77 14.48 7.51 16.70
CA LYS A 77 15.55 8.48 16.99
C LYS A 77 15.07 9.66 17.84
N VAL A 78 13.82 10.06 17.71
CA VAL A 78 13.24 11.14 18.52
C VAL A 78 12.55 10.63 19.80
N GLY A 79 12.81 9.37 20.18
CA GLY A 79 12.39 8.79 21.46
C GLY A 79 10.98 8.17 21.45
N LEU A 80 10.38 7.96 20.29
CA LEU A 80 9.08 7.32 20.19
C LEU A 80 9.21 5.79 20.09
N THR A 81 8.25 5.07 20.67
CA THR A 81 8.16 3.61 20.49
C THR A 81 7.39 3.32 19.21
N VAL A 82 7.95 2.47 18.34
CA VAL A 82 7.36 2.13 17.04
C VAL A 82 7.17 0.63 16.91
N THR A 83 5.96 0.23 16.50
CA THR A 83 5.63 -1.15 16.14
C THR A 83 5.47 -1.25 14.62
N ARG A 84 6.13 -2.21 14.03
CA ARG A 84 6.16 -2.44 12.59
C ARG A 84 5.14 -3.50 12.17
N GLN A 85 4.31 -3.18 11.18
CA GLN A 85 3.38 -4.10 10.53
C GLN A 85 3.61 -3.99 9.02
N TYR A 86 4.60 -4.73 8.52
CA TYR A 86 4.98 -4.65 7.11
C TYR A 86 4.27 -5.67 6.24
N GLN A 87 4.26 -5.42 4.94
CA GLN A 87 3.72 -6.32 3.91
C GLN A 87 2.24 -6.66 4.12
N ILE A 88 1.43 -5.67 4.52
CA ILE A 88 0.01 -5.86 4.86
C ILE A 88 -0.81 -6.23 3.61
N GLY A 89 -0.44 -5.72 2.43
CA GLY A 89 -1.19 -5.93 1.20
C GLY A 89 -1.43 -4.62 0.44
N GLN A 90 -2.51 -4.60 -0.34
CA GLN A 90 -2.92 -3.44 -1.16
C GLN A 90 -3.79 -2.46 -0.35
N ARG A 91 -4.09 -1.28 -0.94
CA ARG A 91 -4.86 -0.18 -0.30
C ARG A 91 -6.16 -0.62 0.31
N GLU A 92 -6.86 -1.50 -0.36
CA GLU A 92 -8.14 -2.03 0.05
C GLU A 92 -8.07 -2.77 1.40
N VAL A 93 -6.89 -3.26 1.79
CA VAL A 93 -6.66 -3.98 3.05
C VAL A 93 -6.27 -3.02 4.18
N TYR A 94 -5.30 -2.14 3.96
CA TYR A 94 -4.73 -1.34 5.05
C TYR A 94 -5.42 0.01 5.30
N LEU A 95 -6.07 0.63 4.29
CA LEU A 95 -6.72 1.92 4.51
C LEU A 95 -7.86 1.85 5.53
N PRO A 96 -8.73 0.83 5.54
CA PRO A 96 -9.73 0.68 6.60
C PRO A 96 -9.11 0.57 8.01
N GLU A 97 -7.96 -0.10 8.14
CA GLU A 97 -7.26 -0.24 9.41
C GLU A 97 -6.63 1.09 9.88
N LEU A 98 -6.17 1.89 8.93
CA LEU A 98 -5.63 3.23 9.20
C LEU A 98 -6.76 4.21 9.57
N GLU A 99 -7.89 4.15 8.89
CA GLU A 99 -9.09 4.94 9.20
C GLU A 99 -9.65 4.59 10.59
N ALA A 100 -9.54 3.31 10.98
CA ALA A 100 -9.93 2.82 12.30
C ALA A 100 -8.89 3.13 13.41
N GLY A 101 -7.74 3.73 13.07
CA GLY A 101 -6.68 4.06 14.02
C GLY A 101 -5.85 2.88 14.51
N LYS A 102 -5.94 1.72 13.84
CA LYS A 102 -5.12 0.53 14.15
C LYS A 102 -3.72 0.60 13.52
N ILE A 103 -3.56 1.41 12.49
CA ILE A 103 -2.29 1.81 11.89
C ILE A 103 -2.23 3.34 11.98
N HIS A 104 -1.06 3.89 12.28
CA HIS A 104 -0.89 5.34 12.47
C HIS A 104 -0.13 6.00 11.34
N VAL A 105 0.73 5.26 10.64
CA VAL A 105 1.59 5.77 9.56
C VAL A 105 1.73 4.71 8.48
N ILE A 106 1.65 5.13 7.22
CA ILE A 106 1.99 4.30 6.07
C ILE A 106 2.57 5.17 4.95
N PRO A 107 3.64 4.76 4.26
CA PRO A 107 4.05 5.40 3.03
C PRO A 107 3.01 5.17 1.95
N GLU A 108 2.58 6.22 1.30
CA GLU A 108 1.61 6.19 0.21
C GLU A 108 2.12 6.96 -1.01
N TYR A 109 1.35 6.94 -2.09
CA TYR A 109 1.67 7.59 -3.35
C TYR A 109 0.53 8.52 -3.74
N GLY A 110 0.82 9.81 -3.82
CA GLY A 110 -0.19 10.87 -3.83
C GLY A 110 -1.30 10.68 -4.86
N GLY A 111 -0.95 10.44 -6.12
CA GLY A 111 -1.93 10.25 -7.20
C GLY A 111 -2.85 9.05 -6.97
N ASN A 112 -2.27 7.88 -6.66
CA ASN A 112 -3.04 6.67 -6.42
C ASN A 112 -3.95 6.76 -5.19
N LEU A 113 -3.47 7.43 -4.12
CA LEU A 113 -4.26 7.67 -2.93
C LEU A 113 -5.45 8.58 -3.22
N LEU A 114 -5.23 9.66 -3.99
CA LEU A 114 -6.30 10.56 -4.40
C LEU A 114 -7.36 9.86 -5.26
N GLU A 115 -6.95 9.04 -6.20
CA GLU A 115 -7.86 8.25 -7.04
C GLU A 115 -8.70 7.27 -6.22
N TYR A 116 -8.10 6.63 -5.22
CA TYR A 116 -8.82 5.72 -4.32
C TYR A 116 -9.96 6.45 -3.59
N TYR A 117 -9.67 7.60 -2.96
CA TYR A 117 -10.67 8.33 -2.20
C TYR A 117 -11.72 9.02 -3.10
N ASN A 118 -11.36 9.45 -4.30
CA ASN A 118 -12.32 9.96 -5.28
C ASN A 118 -13.30 8.87 -5.73
N LYS A 119 -12.82 7.63 -5.96
CA LYS A 119 -13.66 6.48 -6.33
C LYS A 119 -14.62 6.09 -5.22
N THR A 120 -14.16 6.03 -3.97
CA THR A 120 -14.98 5.65 -2.82
C THR A 120 -16.03 6.72 -2.51
N SER A 121 -15.69 7.99 -2.62
CA SER A 121 -16.64 9.10 -2.44
C SER A 121 -17.73 9.11 -3.52
N ALA A 122 -17.41 8.74 -4.76
CA ALA A 122 -18.38 8.65 -5.85
C ALA A 122 -19.33 7.45 -5.72
N SER A 123 -18.96 6.41 -5.01
CA SER A 123 -19.79 5.21 -4.82
C SER A 123 -20.97 5.42 -3.85
N GLY A 124 -21.05 6.56 -3.17
CA GLY A 124 -22.12 6.91 -2.22
C GLY A 124 -23.34 7.60 -2.78
N GLY A 125 -23.48 7.83 -4.09
CA GLY A 125 -24.61 8.54 -4.68
C GLY A 125 -24.88 8.23 -6.16
N PRO A 126 -26.12 8.46 -6.66
CA PRO A 126 -26.53 8.10 -8.02
C PRO A 126 -25.98 8.98 -9.16
N THR A 127 -24.97 9.79 -8.90
CA THR A 127 -24.32 10.69 -9.88
C THR A 127 -22.85 10.34 -10.14
N ALA A 128 -22.42 9.10 -9.88
CA ALA A 128 -21.09 8.63 -10.27
C ALA A 128 -21.01 8.46 -11.81
N ALA A 129 -21.10 9.55 -12.55
CA ALA A 129 -20.71 9.58 -13.95
C ALA A 129 -19.19 9.60 -14.01
N THR A 130 -18.63 8.60 -14.70
CA THR A 130 -17.37 8.64 -15.47
C THR A 130 -16.65 10.00 -15.46
N ALA A 131 -16.17 10.45 -14.32
CA ALA A 131 -15.24 11.55 -14.30
C ALA A 131 -13.90 10.98 -14.78
N ALA A 132 -13.51 11.34 -15.99
CA ALA A 132 -12.11 11.33 -16.39
C ALA A 132 -11.29 11.93 -15.24
N PRO A 133 -10.06 11.44 -14.99
CA PRO A 133 -9.23 11.95 -13.90
C PRO A 133 -9.28 13.48 -13.94
N SER A 134 -9.63 14.08 -12.81
CA SER A 134 -9.82 15.52 -12.77
C SER A 134 -8.49 16.16 -13.14
N ARG A 135 -8.40 16.75 -14.32
CA ARG A 135 -7.24 17.50 -14.81
C ARG A 135 -6.81 18.64 -13.88
N ALA A 136 -7.57 18.84 -12.80
CA ALA A 136 -7.31 19.85 -11.77
C ALA A 136 -6.17 19.48 -10.82
N ALA A 137 -5.75 18.20 -10.76
CA ALA A 137 -4.65 17.74 -9.93
C ALA A 137 -3.57 17.12 -10.84
N SER A 138 -2.75 17.95 -11.49
CA SER A 138 -1.76 17.53 -12.47
C SER A 138 -0.30 17.60 -11.95
N ASP A 139 -0.11 18.08 -10.75
CA ASP A 139 1.20 18.19 -10.10
C ASP A 139 1.12 17.81 -8.63
N THR A 140 2.27 17.58 -8.01
CA THR A 140 2.38 17.15 -6.62
C THR A 140 1.67 18.08 -5.64
N ALA A 141 1.74 19.39 -5.84
CA ALA A 141 1.12 20.35 -4.94
C ALA A 141 -0.41 20.31 -5.02
N SER A 142 -0.98 20.27 -6.22
CA SER A 142 -2.42 20.15 -6.44
C SER A 142 -2.99 18.82 -5.97
N ILE A 143 -2.20 17.74 -6.06
CA ILE A 143 -2.56 16.42 -5.49
C ILE A 143 -2.60 16.51 -3.96
N GLN A 144 -1.57 17.10 -3.34
CA GLN A 144 -1.49 17.30 -1.90
C GLN A 144 -2.70 18.10 -1.39
N ASP A 145 -3.01 19.23 -2.02
CA ASP A 145 -4.15 20.07 -1.67
C ASP A 145 -5.49 19.33 -1.84
N SER A 146 -5.59 18.49 -2.86
CA SER A 146 -6.79 17.68 -3.09
C SER A 146 -6.94 16.58 -2.05
N LEU A 147 -5.85 15.92 -1.66
CA LEU A 147 -5.85 14.92 -0.58
C LEU A 147 -6.31 15.54 0.75
N LEU A 148 -5.77 16.70 1.12
CA LEU A 148 -6.17 17.39 2.36
C LEU A 148 -7.66 17.74 2.41
N ARG A 149 -8.33 17.89 1.26
CA ARG A 149 -9.78 18.12 1.17
C ARG A 149 -10.62 16.85 1.12
N THR A 150 -10.04 15.74 0.64
CA THR A 150 -10.79 14.52 0.31
C THR A 150 -10.67 13.46 1.40
N LEU A 151 -9.55 13.46 2.14
CA LEU A 151 -9.30 12.48 3.20
C LEU A 151 -10.34 12.56 4.33
N PRO A 152 -10.68 11.41 4.95
CA PRO A 152 -11.43 11.40 6.21
C PRO A 152 -10.73 12.25 7.28
N HIS A 153 -11.51 12.86 8.18
CA HIS A 153 -10.96 13.71 9.24
C HIS A 153 -10.00 12.99 10.21
N SER A 154 -10.05 11.66 10.26
CA SER A 154 -9.12 10.83 11.04
C SER A 154 -7.71 10.77 10.43
N LEU A 155 -7.55 11.17 9.17
CA LEU A 155 -6.31 11.06 8.40
C LEU A 155 -5.81 12.40 7.90
N THR A 156 -4.52 12.47 7.66
CA THR A 156 -3.88 13.57 6.94
C THR A 156 -2.64 13.07 6.19
N VAL A 157 -2.14 13.87 5.28
CA VAL A 157 -0.86 13.62 4.60
C VAL A 157 0.19 14.61 5.07
N LEU A 158 1.43 14.14 5.18
CA LEU A 158 2.59 14.98 5.46
C LEU A 158 3.24 15.45 4.15
N ASN A 159 4.37 16.15 4.24
CA ASN A 159 5.08 16.66 3.07
C ASN A 159 5.48 15.51 2.15
N PRO A 160 5.12 15.56 0.86
CA PRO A 160 5.57 14.58 -0.12
C PRO A 160 7.07 14.69 -0.33
N ALA A 161 7.70 13.57 -0.68
CA ALA A 161 9.08 13.55 -1.14
C ALA A 161 9.15 13.93 -2.63
N GLU A 162 10.35 14.28 -3.10
CA GLU A 162 10.64 14.37 -4.53
C GLU A 162 10.59 12.98 -5.20
N ALA A 163 10.94 11.93 -4.44
CA ALA A 163 10.92 10.55 -4.90
C ALA A 163 9.53 10.14 -5.40
N THR A 164 9.51 9.45 -6.53
CA THR A 164 8.34 8.83 -7.13
C THR A 164 8.55 7.32 -7.26
N ASP A 165 7.48 6.57 -7.09
CA ASP A 165 7.45 5.14 -7.40
C ASP A 165 6.16 4.88 -8.18
N GLN A 166 6.15 5.39 -9.40
CA GLN A 166 4.97 5.54 -10.25
C GLN A 166 4.72 4.27 -11.05
N ASP A 167 3.47 3.81 -11.09
CA ASP A 167 3.04 2.84 -12.09
C ASP A 167 3.50 3.32 -13.46
N SER A 168 4.16 2.46 -14.22
CA SER A 168 4.65 2.81 -15.54
C SER A 168 4.61 1.64 -16.50
N LEU A 169 4.16 1.91 -17.72
CA LEU A 169 4.07 0.89 -18.75
C LEU A 169 5.43 0.74 -19.44
N ALA A 170 6.07 -0.40 -19.21
CA ALA A 170 7.37 -0.74 -19.76
C ALA A 170 7.25 -1.78 -20.88
N VAL A 171 8.12 -1.64 -21.89
CA VAL A 171 8.34 -2.61 -22.95
C VAL A 171 9.83 -2.98 -23.01
N THR A 172 10.18 -4.08 -23.69
CA THR A 172 11.59 -4.36 -23.96
C THR A 172 12.15 -3.35 -24.97
N LYS A 173 13.44 -3.05 -24.88
CA LYS A 173 14.12 -2.19 -25.85
C LYS A 173 13.97 -2.71 -27.29
N ALA A 174 14.00 -4.03 -27.48
CA ALA A 174 13.80 -4.65 -28.78
C ALA A 174 12.39 -4.36 -29.34
N THR A 175 11.35 -4.49 -28.51
CA THR A 175 9.96 -4.17 -28.89
C THR A 175 9.79 -2.68 -29.19
N ALA A 176 10.36 -1.81 -28.34
CA ALA A 176 10.31 -0.37 -28.55
C ALA A 176 10.93 0.02 -29.90
N GLN A 177 12.10 -0.54 -30.22
CA GLN A 177 12.79 -0.26 -31.50
C GLN A 177 12.07 -0.83 -32.69
N ALA A 178 11.59 -2.08 -32.62
CA ALA A 178 10.91 -2.77 -33.72
C ALA A 178 9.61 -2.06 -34.14
N HIS A 179 8.91 -1.43 -33.20
CA HIS A 179 7.61 -0.78 -33.41
C HIS A 179 7.64 0.73 -33.21
N SER A 180 8.83 1.33 -33.00
CA SER A 180 9.00 2.77 -32.76
C SER A 180 8.15 3.30 -31.60
N LEU A 181 8.05 2.50 -30.51
CA LEU A 181 7.24 2.87 -29.33
C LEU A 181 8.04 3.80 -28.44
N THR A 182 7.47 4.97 -28.14
CA THR A 182 8.03 6.00 -27.24
C THR A 182 7.03 6.48 -26.18
N SER A 183 5.74 6.30 -26.48
CA SER A 183 4.64 6.71 -25.61
C SER A 183 3.59 5.61 -25.46
N ILE A 184 2.73 5.72 -24.46
CA ILE A 184 1.60 4.81 -24.25
C ILE A 184 0.68 4.79 -25.49
N GLY A 185 0.48 5.96 -26.11
CA GLY A 185 -0.34 6.07 -27.31
C GLY A 185 0.17 5.27 -28.51
N ASP A 186 1.49 5.08 -28.62
CA ASP A 186 2.08 4.33 -29.74
C ASP A 186 1.70 2.84 -29.71
N LEU A 187 1.27 2.30 -28.57
CA LEU A 187 0.77 0.93 -28.46
C LEU A 187 -0.45 0.67 -29.37
N ALA A 188 -1.24 1.69 -29.66
CA ALA A 188 -2.38 1.57 -30.58
C ALA A 188 -1.93 1.22 -32.02
N SER A 189 -0.72 1.62 -32.40
CA SER A 189 -0.15 1.32 -33.73
C SER A 189 0.14 -0.17 -33.97
N LEU A 190 0.15 -0.99 -32.92
CA LEU A 190 0.30 -2.44 -33.04
C LEU A 190 -0.89 -3.11 -33.72
N GLY A 191 -2.03 -2.42 -33.84
CA GLY A 191 -3.22 -2.88 -34.59
C GLY A 191 -3.92 -4.10 -33.97
N ARG A 192 -3.62 -4.43 -32.73
CA ARG A 192 -4.19 -5.54 -31.96
C ARG A 192 -4.25 -5.19 -30.47
N PRO A 193 -5.09 -5.86 -29.70
CA PRO A 193 -5.04 -5.73 -28.24
C PRO A 193 -3.66 -6.10 -27.69
N VAL A 194 -3.19 -5.34 -26.68
CA VAL A 194 -1.94 -5.63 -25.98
C VAL A 194 -2.22 -6.36 -24.66
N THR A 195 -1.30 -7.24 -24.29
CA THR A 195 -1.33 -7.92 -22.99
C THR A 195 -0.41 -7.21 -22.02
N ILE A 196 -0.91 -6.93 -20.82
CA ILE A 196 -0.16 -6.20 -19.77
C ILE A 196 0.00 -7.10 -18.56
N ALA A 197 1.24 -7.40 -18.14
CA ALA A 197 1.50 -8.01 -16.84
C ALA A 197 1.40 -6.93 -15.75
N ALA A 198 0.51 -7.12 -14.80
CA ALA A 198 0.28 -6.21 -13.68
C ALA A 198 -0.47 -6.93 -12.55
N ASN A 199 -0.51 -6.35 -11.37
CA ASN A 199 -1.39 -6.82 -10.31
C ASN A 199 -2.87 -6.79 -10.75
N SER A 200 -3.71 -7.65 -10.18
CA SER A 200 -5.13 -7.78 -10.55
C SER A 200 -5.92 -6.48 -10.46
N GLU A 201 -5.64 -5.64 -9.47
CA GLU A 201 -6.32 -4.36 -9.27
C GLU A 201 -6.08 -3.36 -10.40
N PHE A 202 -4.99 -3.48 -11.19
CA PHE A 202 -4.74 -2.67 -12.38
C PHE A 202 -5.95 -2.69 -13.33
N THR A 203 -6.66 -3.81 -13.40
CA THR A 203 -7.88 -3.95 -14.23
C THR A 203 -8.94 -2.91 -13.90
N THR A 204 -9.00 -2.45 -12.66
CA THR A 204 -10.02 -1.51 -12.16
C THR A 204 -9.48 -0.10 -11.88
N ARG A 205 -8.17 0.11 -12.02
CA ARG A 205 -7.55 1.43 -11.85
C ARG A 205 -8.01 2.38 -12.98
N PRO A 206 -8.10 3.70 -12.73
CA PRO A 206 -8.42 4.69 -13.76
C PRO A 206 -7.50 4.64 -14.97
N TYR A 207 -6.23 4.30 -14.76
CA TYR A 207 -5.20 4.12 -15.80
C TYR A 207 -5.09 2.69 -16.34
N GLY A 208 -5.96 1.80 -15.91
CA GLY A 208 -6.06 0.43 -16.43
C GLY A 208 -6.69 0.37 -17.82
N PRO A 209 -7.13 -0.82 -18.28
CA PRO A 209 -7.60 -1.04 -19.65
C PRO A 209 -8.66 -0.06 -20.12
N LYS A 210 -9.59 0.36 -19.24
CA LYS A 210 -10.63 1.34 -19.59
C LYS A 210 -10.04 2.73 -19.85
N GLY A 211 -9.11 3.16 -19.01
CA GLY A 211 -8.43 4.46 -19.18
C GLY A 211 -7.54 4.46 -20.41
N LEU A 212 -6.76 3.40 -20.64
CA LEU A 212 -5.91 3.23 -21.81
C LEU A 212 -6.75 3.33 -23.11
N LYS A 213 -7.91 2.69 -23.13
CA LYS A 213 -8.82 2.78 -24.29
C LYS A 213 -9.41 4.18 -24.47
N ALA A 214 -9.86 4.81 -23.38
CA ALA A 214 -10.50 6.11 -23.43
C ALA A 214 -9.56 7.25 -23.83
N VAL A 215 -8.32 7.24 -23.32
CA VAL A 215 -7.35 8.33 -23.47
C VAL A 215 -6.43 8.12 -24.68
N TYR A 216 -5.98 6.89 -24.88
CA TYR A 216 -4.97 6.55 -25.91
C TYR A 216 -5.51 5.68 -27.05
N GLY A 217 -6.74 5.21 -26.96
CA GLY A 217 -7.31 4.28 -27.95
C GLY A 217 -6.71 2.87 -27.88
N VAL A 218 -5.92 2.56 -26.86
CA VAL A 218 -5.23 1.27 -26.70
C VAL A 218 -6.19 0.23 -26.12
N ASP A 219 -6.41 -0.84 -26.85
CA ASP A 219 -7.12 -2.01 -26.34
C ASP A 219 -6.12 -2.87 -25.56
N ALA A 220 -6.42 -3.14 -24.29
CA ALA A 220 -5.53 -3.86 -23.41
C ALA A 220 -6.27 -4.92 -22.59
N SER A 221 -5.58 -6.02 -22.30
CA SER A 221 -5.99 -7.05 -21.35
C SER A 221 -4.89 -7.26 -20.30
N VAL A 222 -5.28 -7.56 -19.06
CA VAL A 222 -4.34 -7.78 -17.96
C VAL A 222 -4.07 -9.26 -17.81
N THR A 223 -2.81 -9.63 -17.73
CA THR A 223 -2.32 -10.92 -17.25
C THR A 223 -1.91 -10.71 -15.79
N PRO A 224 -2.68 -11.23 -14.82
CA PRO A 224 -2.41 -10.98 -13.41
C PRO A 224 -1.06 -11.57 -12.97
N VAL A 225 -0.21 -10.74 -12.36
CA VAL A 225 1.03 -11.13 -11.71
C VAL A 225 1.14 -10.34 -10.41
N GLU A 226 0.99 -11.01 -9.27
CA GLU A 226 0.79 -10.40 -7.95
C GLU A 226 2.11 -10.12 -7.22
N ASP A 227 3.10 -9.54 -7.93
CA ASP A 227 4.39 -9.19 -7.35
C ASP A 227 4.75 -7.69 -7.42
N SER A 228 3.74 -6.85 -7.69
CA SER A 228 3.87 -5.38 -7.69
C SER A 228 4.97 -4.87 -8.61
N GLY A 229 4.95 -5.30 -9.87
CA GLY A 229 5.95 -4.92 -10.87
C GLY A 229 7.31 -5.59 -10.68
N GLY A 230 7.39 -6.60 -9.81
CA GLY A 230 8.61 -7.25 -9.40
C GLY A 230 9.18 -8.28 -10.39
N PRO A 231 10.03 -9.20 -9.91
CA PRO A 231 10.78 -10.11 -10.77
C PRO A 231 9.94 -11.00 -11.68
N LEU A 232 8.73 -11.40 -11.25
CA LEU A 232 7.85 -12.24 -12.08
C LEU A 232 7.20 -11.41 -13.18
N THR A 233 6.79 -10.18 -12.89
CA THR A 233 6.28 -9.22 -13.89
C THR A 233 7.36 -8.89 -14.94
N VAL A 234 8.57 -8.58 -14.49
CA VAL A 234 9.73 -8.34 -15.38
C VAL A 234 10.02 -9.58 -16.23
N LYS A 235 9.98 -10.77 -15.64
CA LYS A 235 10.19 -12.02 -16.37
C LYS A 235 9.12 -12.26 -17.43
N ALA A 236 7.84 -12.03 -17.14
CA ALA A 236 6.76 -12.18 -18.10
C ALA A 236 6.98 -11.30 -19.34
N LEU A 237 7.48 -10.06 -19.13
CA LEU A 237 7.82 -9.15 -20.21
C LEU A 237 9.06 -9.62 -21.01
N THR A 238 10.15 -9.96 -20.32
CA THR A 238 11.40 -10.34 -20.99
C THR A 238 11.32 -11.68 -21.72
N ASP A 239 10.47 -12.59 -21.27
CA ASP A 239 10.19 -13.87 -21.94
C ASP A 239 9.20 -13.71 -23.12
N GLY A 240 8.63 -12.52 -23.32
CA GLY A 240 7.65 -12.28 -24.38
C GLY A 240 6.27 -12.91 -24.10
N THR A 241 5.97 -13.27 -22.85
CA THR A 241 4.65 -13.79 -22.47
C THR A 241 3.58 -12.69 -22.52
N VAL A 242 3.98 -11.42 -22.30
CA VAL A 242 3.16 -10.24 -22.43
C VAL A 242 3.85 -9.18 -23.28
N ASP A 243 3.08 -8.24 -23.82
CA ASP A 243 3.60 -7.16 -24.63
C ASP A 243 4.17 -6.01 -23.80
N VAL A 244 3.56 -5.76 -22.66
CA VAL A 244 3.82 -4.62 -21.77
C VAL A 244 3.82 -5.13 -20.33
N ALA A 245 4.57 -4.46 -19.48
CA ALA A 245 4.51 -4.70 -18.03
C ALA A 245 4.29 -3.39 -17.27
N ASP A 246 3.51 -3.44 -16.23
CA ASP A 246 3.42 -2.38 -15.23
C ASP A 246 4.57 -2.56 -14.23
N ILE A 247 5.58 -1.71 -14.36
CA ILE A 247 6.80 -1.73 -13.54
C ILE A 247 6.94 -0.36 -12.89
N TYR A 248 7.17 -0.34 -11.59
CA TYR A 248 7.26 0.93 -10.89
C TYR A 248 8.54 1.71 -11.26
N SER A 249 8.44 3.02 -11.41
CA SER A 249 9.48 3.88 -11.97
C SER A 249 10.80 3.88 -11.18
N SER A 250 10.77 3.47 -9.92
CA SER A 250 11.97 3.33 -9.08
C SER A 250 12.59 1.92 -9.14
N ASP A 251 12.02 0.98 -9.93
CA ASP A 251 12.55 -0.40 -9.97
C ASP A 251 13.88 -0.45 -10.74
N PRO A 252 14.95 -0.98 -10.13
CA PRO A 252 16.26 -1.10 -10.77
C PRO A 252 16.27 -2.00 -12.01
N ALA A 253 15.29 -2.91 -12.15
CA ALA A 253 15.20 -3.79 -13.31
C ALA A 253 15.05 -3.03 -14.62
N ILE A 254 14.50 -1.81 -14.59
CA ILE A 254 14.37 -0.95 -15.77
C ILE A 254 15.73 -0.75 -16.43
N GLY A 255 16.74 -0.36 -15.67
CA GLY A 255 18.11 -0.19 -16.18
C GLY A 255 18.83 -1.52 -16.43
N VAL A 256 18.69 -2.48 -15.50
CA VAL A 256 19.41 -3.79 -15.58
C VAL A 256 18.94 -4.65 -16.75
N LYS A 257 17.67 -4.51 -17.16
CA LYS A 257 17.07 -5.32 -18.23
C LYS A 257 16.85 -4.54 -19.54
N ASP A 258 17.41 -3.35 -19.65
CA ASP A 258 17.24 -2.47 -20.83
C ASP A 258 15.75 -2.29 -21.19
N LEU A 259 14.90 -2.05 -20.19
CA LEU A 259 13.49 -1.79 -20.41
C LEU A 259 13.28 -0.32 -20.78
N VAL A 260 12.26 -0.07 -21.58
CA VAL A 260 11.86 1.27 -21.99
C VAL A 260 10.51 1.58 -21.36
N ILE A 261 10.47 2.60 -20.50
CA ILE A 261 9.22 3.16 -20.00
C ILE A 261 8.60 4.03 -21.09
N LEU A 262 7.35 3.75 -21.41
CA LEU A 262 6.58 4.56 -22.34
C LEU A 262 6.12 5.84 -21.67
N SER A 263 6.33 6.98 -22.34
CA SER A 263 5.89 8.28 -21.84
C SER A 263 4.36 8.39 -21.82
N ASP A 264 3.83 9.15 -20.88
CA ASP A 264 2.41 9.41 -20.66
C ASP A 264 2.07 10.90 -20.88
N PRO A 265 2.06 11.41 -22.13
CA PRO A 265 1.86 12.83 -22.41
C PRO A 265 0.45 13.32 -22.10
N GLN A 266 -0.52 12.44 -21.92
CA GLN A 266 -1.88 12.79 -21.54
C GLN A 266 -2.11 12.76 -20.02
N MET A 267 -1.07 12.40 -19.23
CA MET A 267 -1.14 12.26 -17.78
C MET A 267 -2.33 11.39 -17.34
N LEU A 268 -2.45 10.21 -17.95
CA LEU A 268 -3.42 9.21 -17.56
C LEU A 268 -3.09 8.68 -16.15
N ILE A 269 -1.80 8.55 -15.86
CA ILE A 269 -1.28 8.17 -14.55
C ILE A 269 -0.88 9.44 -13.81
N LEU A 270 -1.57 9.73 -12.70
CA LEU A 270 -1.25 10.92 -11.90
C LEU A 270 0.15 10.79 -11.26
N PRO A 271 0.82 11.92 -10.95
CA PRO A 271 2.09 11.90 -10.22
C PRO A 271 2.00 11.12 -8.90
N GLN A 272 2.94 10.19 -8.68
CA GLN A 272 2.94 9.28 -7.55
C GLN A 272 4.18 9.53 -6.66
N ASN A 273 4.29 10.76 -6.19
CA ASN A 273 5.29 11.10 -5.19
C ASN A 273 5.01 10.34 -3.89
N VAL A 274 6.09 9.88 -3.25
CA VAL A 274 6.02 9.27 -1.92
C VAL A 274 5.44 10.29 -0.95
N THR A 275 4.26 9.98 -0.41
CA THR A 275 3.47 10.87 0.43
C THR A 275 3.12 10.14 1.73
N PRO A 276 3.65 10.55 2.89
CA PRO A 276 3.32 9.90 4.14
C PRO A 276 1.85 10.12 4.49
N LEU A 277 1.05 9.04 4.54
CA LEU A 277 -0.33 9.07 5.04
C LEU A 277 -0.30 8.72 6.52
N VAL A 278 -0.92 9.56 7.33
CA VAL A 278 -0.83 9.42 8.80
C VAL A 278 -2.18 9.69 9.48
N SER A 279 -2.33 9.12 10.68
CA SER A 279 -3.42 9.50 11.58
C SER A 279 -3.34 11.01 11.88
N ALA A 280 -4.48 11.71 11.84
CA ALA A 280 -4.56 13.13 12.20
C ALA A 280 -4.13 13.41 13.66
N SER A 281 -4.11 12.37 14.50
CA SER A 281 -3.64 12.44 15.89
C SER A 281 -2.15 12.14 16.07
N LEU A 282 -1.39 11.93 14.97
CA LEU A 282 0.04 11.64 15.06
C LEU A 282 0.78 12.79 15.78
N PRO A 283 1.67 12.50 16.77
CA PRO A 283 2.42 13.54 17.46
C PRO A 283 3.25 14.41 16.49
N ALA A 284 3.26 15.72 16.71
CA ALA A 284 3.99 16.66 15.86
C ALA A 284 5.49 16.33 15.74
N ILE A 285 6.10 15.76 16.77
CA ILE A 285 7.50 15.31 16.73
C ILE A 285 7.70 14.15 15.75
N ALA A 286 6.72 13.22 15.64
CA ALA A 286 6.75 12.14 14.67
C ALA A 286 6.61 12.70 13.24
N ALA A 287 5.64 13.60 13.02
CA ALA A 287 5.45 14.25 11.73
C ALA A 287 6.71 15.00 11.26
N THR A 288 7.37 15.72 12.19
CA THR A 288 8.63 16.39 11.91
C THR A 288 9.74 15.40 11.53
N ALA A 289 9.85 14.28 12.23
CA ALA A 289 10.84 13.25 11.95
C ALA A 289 10.64 12.63 10.56
N ILE A 290 9.40 12.32 10.20
CA ILE A 290 9.03 11.78 8.88
C ILE A 290 9.33 12.81 7.77
N ASN A 291 8.94 14.08 7.95
CA ASN A 291 9.19 15.13 6.97
C ASN A 291 10.68 15.36 6.68
N ARG A 292 11.57 15.07 7.63
CA ARG A 292 13.02 15.11 7.38
C ARG A 292 13.48 14.03 6.40
N VAL A 293 12.87 12.87 6.43
CA VAL A 293 13.10 11.82 5.42
C VAL A 293 12.59 12.28 4.06
N SER A 294 11.33 12.73 4.00
CA SER A 294 10.71 13.20 2.75
C SER A 294 11.55 14.28 2.06
N ALA A 295 12.11 15.21 2.82
CA ALA A 295 12.93 16.32 2.30
C ALA A 295 14.24 15.87 1.62
N LEU A 296 14.72 14.65 1.89
CA LEU A 296 15.99 14.13 1.38
C LEU A 296 15.80 12.95 0.41
N LEU A 297 14.60 12.42 0.32
CA LEU A 297 14.32 11.26 -0.50
C LEU A 297 14.01 11.71 -1.94
N THR A 298 15.03 11.67 -2.79
CA THR A 298 14.93 11.96 -4.22
C THR A 298 14.66 10.69 -5.04
N PRO A 299 14.28 10.79 -6.32
CA PRO A 299 14.12 9.61 -7.19
C PRO A 299 15.39 8.74 -7.27
N ASP A 300 16.57 9.36 -7.34
CA ASP A 300 17.84 8.62 -7.40
C ASP A 300 18.17 7.93 -6.06
N GLU A 301 17.85 8.57 -4.95
CA GLU A 301 17.99 7.96 -3.61
C GLU A 301 17.09 6.73 -3.50
N LEU A 302 15.82 6.84 -3.85
CA LEU A 302 14.88 5.70 -3.77
C LEU A 302 15.33 4.55 -4.67
N ARG A 303 15.75 4.84 -5.91
CA ARG A 303 16.29 3.82 -6.82
C ARG A 303 17.52 3.12 -6.24
N SER A 304 18.43 3.88 -5.62
CA SER A 304 19.61 3.32 -4.96
C SER A 304 19.24 2.41 -3.79
N LEU A 305 18.28 2.82 -2.95
CA LEU A 305 17.77 2.00 -1.85
C LEU A 305 17.15 0.69 -2.37
N ASN A 306 16.36 0.78 -3.43
CA ASN A 306 15.73 -0.36 -4.08
C ASN A 306 16.75 -1.34 -4.68
N GLN A 307 17.80 -0.81 -5.28
CA GLN A 307 18.89 -1.64 -5.82
C GLN A 307 19.61 -2.43 -4.72
N ARG A 308 19.78 -1.88 -3.54
CA ARG A 308 20.37 -2.57 -2.40
C ARG A 308 19.51 -3.74 -1.93
N SER A 309 18.19 -3.59 -1.98
CA SER A 309 17.27 -4.69 -1.65
C SER A 309 17.32 -5.81 -2.72
N THR A 310 17.16 -5.44 -4.00
CA THR A 310 17.03 -6.42 -5.08
C THR A 310 18.38 -7.01 -5.52
N GLY A 311 19.45 -6.20 -5.53
CA GLY A 311 20.80 -6.60 -5.96
C GLY A 311 21.63 -7.19 -4.84
N GLU A 312 21.73 -6.51 -3.70
CA GLU A 312 22.58 -6.93 -2.57
C GLU A 312 21.84 -7.82 -1.56
N LYS A 313 20.50 -7.98 -1.70
CA LYS A 313 19.65 -8.78 -0.80
C LYS A 313 19.68 -8.32 0.66
N LEU A 314 19.89 -7.04 0.88
CA LEU A 314 19.89 -6.46 2.23
C LEU A 314 18.45 -6.27 2.74
N SER A 315 18.27 -6.35 4.05
CA SER A 315 16.97 -6.09 4.68
C SER A 315 16.65 -4.58 4.66
N SER A 316 15.38 -4.25 4.67
CA SER A 316 14.87 -2.86 4.81
C SER A 316 15.51 -2.14 5.99
N LYS A 317 15.68 -2.83 7.12
CA LYS A 317 16.32 -2.29 8.32
C LYS A 317 17.77 -1.83 8.08
N VAL A 318 18.58 -2.68 7.45
CA VAL A 318 20.00 -2.35 7.16
C VAL A 318 20.07 -1.20 6.17
N ILE A 319 19.29 -1.27 5.09
CA ILE A 319 19.23 -0.25 4.05
C ILE A 319 18.86 1.11 4.65
N ALA A 320 17.82 1.15 5.48
CA ALA A 320 17.36 2.37 6.14
C ALA A 320 18.40 2.93 7.11
N THR A 321 19.02 2.08 7.96
CA THR A 321 20.04 2.53 8.90
C THR A 321 21.24 3.16 8.18
N ASP A 322 21.73 2.52 7.14
CA ASP A 322 22.89 3.01 6.38
C ASP A 322 22.58 4.34 5.68
N TRP A 323 21.39 4.46 5.07
CA TRP A 323 20.99 5.68 4.40
C TRP A 323 20.83 6.84 5.40
N LEU A 324 20.12 6.62 6.50
CA LEU A 324 19.91 7.64 7.53
C LEU A 324 21.24 8.08 8.14
N THR A 325 22.16 7.15 8.37
CA THR A 325 23.53 7.46 8.84
C THR A 325 24.29 8.31 7.81
N SER A 326 24.23 7.95 6.53
CA SER A 326 24.89 8.69 5.45
C SER A 326 24.36 10.12 5.33
N LYS A 327 23.08 10.31 5.61
CA LYS A 327 22.42 11.65 5.62
C LYS A 327 22.58 12.39 6.96
N LYS A 328 23.30 11.83 7.93
CA LYS A 328 23.53 12.39 9.29
C LYS A 328 22.21 12.62 10.04
N LEU A 329 21.25 11.72 9.84
CA LEU A 329 19.96 11.75 10.51
C LEU A 329 19.91 10.86 11.75
N LEU A 330 20.75 9.81 11.84
CA LEU A 330 20.96 8.96 13.03
C LEU A 330 22.17 9.40 13.83
#